data_1e24d5161e3456f03e6994fb16de09c2
#
_entry.id   1e24d5161e3456f03e6994fb16de09c2
#
_cell.length_a   1.000
_cell.length_b   1.000
_cell.length_c   1.000
_cell.angle_alpha   90.00
_cell.angle_beta   90.00
_cell.angle_gamma   90.00
#
_symmetry.space_group_name_H-M   'P 1'
#
loop_
_entity.id
_entity.type
_entity.pdbx_description
1 polymer ?
#
loop_
_entity_poly.entity_id
_entity_poly.type
_entity_poly.pdbx_seq_one_letter_code
_entity_poly.pdbx_strand_id
1 'polypeptide(L)'
;MKKFFTEAFEKMNAADRESFYRTVFMNDTSEYAQRKRNEYYKSVLRRMGKNVNIGVGVKIENPELITIGDNVKICDGATLIARPESEIFVGNNTVINDRVYLDTEQKDGYIHVGDSVYIGTGTTLFGHKGLEIGDHVLMAQNITLTPYSHIFEDPTANIITQGGHSKCVTIGRDAYIGMRVTIMYSGDIGEGSVIGAGSVVVKPIPPYSVAVGNPARVIRRRGKENEDS
;
A
#
# COMPACT_ATOMS: atom_id res chain seq x y z
N MET A 1 32.11 19.87 -15.50
CA MET A 1 31.32 19.40 -14.35
C MET A 1 30.61 18.05 -14.65
N LYS A 2 29.77 17.91 -15.69
CA LYS A 2 29.09 16.64 -16.03
C LYS A 2 30.04 15.44 -16.16
N LYS A 3 31.17 15.57 -16.88
CA LYS A 3 32.14 14.49 -17.12
C LYS A 3 32.78 13.98 -15.81
N PHE A 4 33.12 14.89 -14.90
CA PHE A 4 33.69 14.54 -13.60
C PHE A 4 32.73 13.72 -12.72
N PHE A 5 31.44 14.13 -12.67
CA PHE A 5 30.43 13.39 -11.90
C PHE A 5 30.15 12.00 -12.51
N THR A 6 30.15 11.87 -13.81
CA THR A 6 29.95 10.56 -14.50
C THR A 6 31.10 9.61 -14.18
N GLU A 7 32.36 10.08 -14.32
CA GLU A 7 33.55 9.27 -14.04
C GLU A 7 33.66 8.88 -12.55
N ALA A 8 33.30 9.79 -11.64
CA ALA A 8 33.27 9.49 -10.21
C ALA A 8 32.19 8.44 -9.87
N PHE A 9 31.01 8.57 -10.46
CA PHE A 9 29.90 7.62 -10.24
C PHE A 9 30.22 6.22 -10.78
N GLU A 10 30.87 6.13 -11.93
CA GLU A 10 31.29 4.84 -12.53
C GLU A 10 32.31 4.09 -11.68
N LYS A 11 33.13 4.81 -10.90
CA LYS A 11 34.14 4.24 -10.00
C LYS A 11 33.60 3.85 -8.63
N MET A 12 32.38 4.23 -8.27
CA MET A 12 31.78 3.88 -6.99
C MET A 12 31.41 2.40 -6.93
N ASN A 13 31.60 1.76 -5.77
CA ASN A 13 31.03 0.45 -5.48
C ASN A 13 29.49 0.53 -5.35
N ALA A 14 28.81 -0.60 -5.25
CA ALA A 14 27.34 -0.65 -5.20
C ALA A 14 26.73 0.14 -4.03
N ALA A 15 27.35 0.04 -2.84
CA ALA A 15 26.87 0.74 -1.63
C ALA A 15 27.06 2.26 -1.74
N ASP A 16 28.19 2.71 -2.28
CA ASP A 16 28.48 4.12 -2.50
C ASP A 16 27.57 4.72 -3.57
N ARG A 17 27.25 3.97 -4.64
CA ARG A 17 26.28 4.39 -5.66
C ARG A 17 24.90 4.57 -5.09
N GLU A 18 24.46 3.65 -4.25
CA GLU A 18 23.17 3.75 -3.57
C GLU A 18 23.11 4.97 -2.65
N SER A 19 24.15 5.19 -1.85
CA SER A 19 24.24 6.35 -0.96
C SER A 19 24.24 7.66 -1.74
N PHE A 20 25.02 7.74 -2.82
CA PHE A 20 25.05 8.92 -3.71
C PHE A 20 23.70 9.17 -4.39
N TYR A 21 23.06 8.10 -4.90
CA TYR A 21 21.74 8.18 -5.49
C TYR A 21 20.72 8.72 -4.48
N ARG A 22 20.65 8.17 -3.28
CA ARG A 22 19.75 8.63 -2.22
C ARG A 22 20.01 10.11 -1.87
N THR A 23 21.26 10.53 -1.81
CA THR A 23 21.61 11.91 -1.46
C THR A 23 21.25 12.91 -2.56
N VAL A 24 21.51 12.57 -3.82
CA VAL A 24 21.43 13.53 -4.94
C VAL A 24 20.06 13.54 -5.61
N PHE A 25 19.45 12.38 -5.85
CA PHE A 25 18.24 12.31 -6.67
C PHE A 25 16.94 12.12 -5.89
N MET A 26 17.01 11.66 -4.63
CA MET A 26 15.82 11.36 -3.85
C MET A 26 14.93 12.57 -3.59
N ASN A 27 15.53 13.73 -3.35
CA ASN A 27 14.85 14.96 -2.98
C ASN A 27 14.83 16.04 -4.08
N ASP A 28 15.38 15.74 -5.25
CA ASP A 28 15.39 16.65 -6.39
C ASP A 28 14.10 16.50 -7.20
N THR A 29 13.37 17.59 -7.39
CA THR A 29 12.09 17.65 -8.13
C THR A 29 12.24 17.77 -9.64
N SER A 30 13.48 17.91 -10.16
CA SER A 30 13.70 18.05 -11.59
C SER A 30 13.31 16.80 -12.38
N GLU A 31 12.90 16.98 -13.63
CA GLU A 31 12.63 15.86 -14.55
C GLU A 31 13.86 14.96 -14.76
N TYR A 32 15.06 15.56 -14.67
CA TYR A 32 16.30 14.78 -14.77
C TYR A 32 16.43 13.81 -13.60
N ALA A 33 16.22 14.30 -12.36
CA ALA A 33 16.26 13.46 -11.16
C ALA A 33 15.17 12.40 -11.17
N GLN A 34 13.98 12.73 -11.64
CA GLN A 34 12.89 11.76 -11.81
C GLN A 34 13.26 10.62 -12.75
N ARG A 35 13.85 10.94 -13.92
CA ARG A 35 14.35 9.89 -14.84
C ARG A 35 15.41 9.02 -14.17
N LYS A 36 16.32 9.63 -13.38
CA LYS A 36 17.36 8.87 -12.66
C LYS A 36 16.77 7.99 -11.56
N ARG A 37 15.77 8.44 -10.82
CA ARG A 37 15.02 7.59 -9.87
C ARG A 37 14.39 6.40 -10.57
N ASN A 38 13.71 6.61 -11.68
CA ASN A 38 13.08 5.55 -12.45
C ASN A 38 14.11 4.54 -12.99
N GLU A 39 15.25 4.99 -13.53
CA GLU A 39 16.34 4.14 -13.99
C GLU A 39 16.90 3.27 -12.85
N TYR A 40 17.13 3.87 -11.68
CA TYR A 40 17.63 3.15 -10.51
C TYR A 40 16.64 2.08 -10.05
N TYR A 41 15.39 2.44 -9.77
CA TYR A 41 14.41 1.48 -9.29
C TYR A 41 14.13 0.38 -10.32
N LYS A 42 14.19 0.68 -11.61
CA LYS A 42 14.11 -0.34 -12.67
C LYS A 42 15.23 -1.38 -12.60
N SER A 43 16.39 -0.99 -12.09
CA SER A 43 17.55 -1.91 -11.95
C SER A 43 17.54 -2.76 -10.70
N VAL A 44 16.79 -2.38 -9.67
CA VAL A 44 16.80 -3.07 -8.36
C VAL A 44 15.48 -3.76 -8.02
N LEU A 45 14.33 -3.31 -8.55
CA LEU A 45 13.05 -3.97 -8.36
C LEU A 45 13.03 -5.37 -9.01
N ARG A 46 12.29 -6.32 -8.45
CA ARG A 46 12.05 -7.64 -9.06
C ARG A 46 11.53 -7.48 -10.49
N ARG A 47 10.59 -6.57 -10.68
CA ARG A 47 10.07 -6.16 -11.97
C ARG A 47 9.50 -4.75 -11.89
N MET A 48 9.75 -3.95 -12.91
CA MET A 48 9.14 -2.64 -13.12
C MET A 48 8.63 -2.54 -14.55
N GLY A 49 7.35 -2.25 -14.70
CA GLY A 49 6.67 -2.12 -15.99
C GLY A 49 7.06 -0.85 -16.75
N LYS A 50 6.32 -0.57 -17.83
CA LYS A 50 6.49 0.63 -18.65
C LYS A 50 5.76 1.81 -18.03
N ASN A 51 6.24 3.04 -18.32
CA ASN A 51 5.61 4.31 -17.89
C ASN A 51 5.38 4.42 -16.37
N VAL A 52 6.26 3.82 -15.58
CA VAL A 52 6.23 3.98 -14.11
C VAL A 52 6.85 5.31 -13.74
N ASN A 53 6.22 6.01 -12.81
CA ASN A 53 6.70 7.27 -12.27
C ASN A 53 6.93 7.13 -10.77
N ILE A 54 8.16 7.39 -10.31
CA ILE A 54 8.52 7.33 -8.89
C ILE A 54 8.85 8.74 -8.39
N GLY A 55 8.06 9.22 -7.46
CA GLY A 55 8.09 10.56 -6.88
C GLY A 55 9.31 10.84 -5.99
N VAL A 56 9.34 12.05 -5.47
CA VAL A 56 10.39 12.55 -4.57
C VAL A 56 10.25 11.88 -3.20
N GLY A 57 11.37 11.50 -2.58
CA GLY A 57 11.39 10.93 -1.23
C GLY A 57 10.72 9.56 -1.11
N VAL A 58 10.43 8.88 -2.21
CA VAL A 58 9.92 7.50 -2.18
C VAL A 58 10.97 6.58 -1.59
N LYS A 59 10.57 5.77 -0.61
CA LYS A 59 11.41 4.78 0.06
C LYS A 59 10.93 3.38 -0.33
N ILE A 60 11.83 2.56 -0.84
CA ILE A 60 11.56 1.15 -1.15
C ILE A 60 12.63 0.30 -0.43
N GLU A 61 12.20 -0.62 0.42
CA GLU A 61 13.08 -1.59 1.10
C GLU A 61 12.86 -2.99 0.53
N ASN A 62 13.97 -3.71 0.33
CA ASN A 62 14.04 -5.02 -0.33
C ASN A 62 13.34 -5.00 -1.71
N PRO A 63 13.79 -4.12 -2.61
CA PRO A 63 13.14 -3.90 -3.90
C PRO A 63 13.08 -5.17 -4.76
N GLU A 64 13.99 -6.12 -4.57
CA GLU A 64 13.99 -7.42 -5.25
C GLU A 64 12.78 -8.31 -4.91
N LEU A 65 12.01 -7.94 -3.88
CA LEU A 65 10.76 -8.59 -3.47
C LEU A 65 9.51 -7.86 -3.98
N ILE A 66 9.69 -6.78 -4.76
CA ILE A 66 8.60 -5.88 -5.16
C ILE A 66 8.44 -5.89 -6.68
N THR A 67 7.20 -6.08 -7.13
CA THR A 67 6.81 -6.03 -8.54
C THR A 67 5.85 -4.86 -8.78
N ILE A 68 6.16 -4.04 -9.77
CA ILE A 68 5.34 -2.89 -10.19
C ILE A 68 4.92 -3.08 -11.65
N GLY A 69 3.63 -2.96 -11.93
CA GLY A 69 3.03 -3.06 -13.26
C GLY A 69 3.29 -1.86 -14.16
N ASP A 70 2.58 -1.82 -15.29
CA ASP A 70 2.65 -0.74 -16.27
C ASP A 70 1.81 0.48 -15.84
N ASN A 71 2.23 1.69 -16.23
CA ASN A 71 1.53 2.95 -15.99
C ASN A 71 1.25 3.24 -14.50
N VAL A 72 2.10 2.77 -13.60
CA VAL A 72 1.96 2.98 -12.16
C VAL A 72 2.60 4.31 -11.76
N LYS A 73 1.89 5.06 -10.90
CA LYS A 73 2.41 6.26 -10.28
C LYS A 73 2.58 6.03 -8.78
N ILE A 74 3.81 6.16 -8.28
CA ILE A 74 4.14 6.19 -6.85
C ILE A 74 4.53 7.63 -6.53
N CYS A 75 3.69 8.31 -5.73
CA CYS A 75 3.82 9.74 -5.45
C CYS A 75 4.81 10.01 -4.31
N ASP A 76 4.98 11.30 -3.98
CA ASP A 76 6.04 11.78 -3.11
C ASP A 76 5.92 11.22 -1.68
N GLY A 77 7.06 10.81 -1.13
CA GLY A 77 7.16 10.31 0.24
C GLY A 77 6.45 8.97 0.51
N ALA A 78 5.98 8.28 -0.51
CA ALA A 78 5.44 6.93 -0.32
C ALA A 78 6.54 5.95 0.13
N THR A 79 6.16 4.98 0.94
CA THR A 79 7.07 3.97 1.50
C THR A 79 6.51 2.57 1.21
N LEU A 80 7.32 1.71 0.61
CA LEU A 80 7.02 0.31 0.31
C LEU A 80 8.10 -0.56 0.97
N ILE A 81 7.71 -1.42 1.91
CA ILE A 81 8.61 -2.31 2.64
C ILE A 81 8.15 -3.75 2.46
N ALA A 82 8.91 -4.53 1.73
CA ALA A 82 8.74 -5.98 1.70
C ALA A 82 9.72 -6.61 2.71
N ARG A 83 9.22 -7.39 3.67
CA ARG A 83 10.05 -8.11 4.64
C ARG A 83 10.69 -9.35 3.99
N PRO A 84 11.76 -9.93 4.56
CA PRO A 84 12.33 -11.17 4.02
C PRO A 84 11.25 -12.24 3.79
N GLU A 85 11.33 -12.94 2.65
CA GLU A 85 10.39 -14.00 2.24
C GLU A 85 8.94 -13.53 2.05
N SER A 86 8.73 -12.21 1.90
CA SER A 86 7.43 -11.62 1.60
C SER A 86 7.40 -11.01 0.19
N GLU A 87 6.28 -10.42 -0.21
CA GLU A 87 6.23 -9.70 -1.48
C GLU A 87 5.21 -8.56 -1.49
N ILE A 88 5.49 -7.57 -2.33
CA ILE A 88 4.52 -6.55 -2.73
C ILE A 88 4.34 -6.63 -4.24
N PHE A 89 3.10 -6.77 -4.68
CA PHE A 89 2.70 -6.68 -6.07
C PHE A 89 1.76 -5.49 -6.29
N VAL A 90 2.06 -4.65 -7.27
CA VAL A 90 1.21 -3.52 -7.68
C VAL A 90 0.86 -3.70 -9.15
N GLY A 91 -0.43 -3.83 -9.43
CA GLY A 91 -0.99 -3.99 -10.76
C GLY A 91 -0.89 -2.74 -11.63
N ASN A 92 -1.36 -2.86 -12.87
CA ASN A 92 -1.25 -1.81 -13.88
C ASN A 92 -2.18 -0.62 -13.60
N ASN A 93 -1.85 0.55 -14.16
CA ASN A 93 -2.67 1.77 -14.10
C ASN A 93 -3.02 2.21 -12.66
N THR A 94 -2.24 1.81 -11.68
CA THR A 94 -2.48 2.05 -10.26
C THR A 94 -1.74 3.29 -9.77
N VAL A 95 -2.38 4.04 -8.86
CA VAL A 95 -1.83 5.25 -8.25
C VAL A 95 -1.68 5.04 -6.75
N ILE A 96 -0.44 5.12 -6.28
CA ILE A 96 -0.07 5.16 -4.86
C ILE A 96 0.26 6.60 -4.54
N ASN A 97 -0.61 7.29 -3.80
CA ASN A 97 -0.46 8.73 -3.54
C ASN A 97 0.60 9.06 -2.48
N ASP A 98 0.70 10.37 -2.18
CA ASP A 98 1.73 10.89 -1.29
C ASP A 98 1.65 10.26 0.09
N ARG A 99 2.81 9.94 0.66
CA ARG A 99 2.94 9.40 2.02
C ARG A 99 2.10 8.15 2.30
N VAL A 100 1.76 7.39 1.27
CA VAL A 100 1.21 6.04 1.46
C VAL A 100 2.30 5.14 2.02
N TYR A 101 1.93 4.32 3.00
CA TYR A 101 2.81 3.37 3.66
C TYR A 101 2.30 1.94 3.45
N LEU A 102 3.08 1.12 2.77
CA LEU A 102 2.84 -0.31 2.56
C LEU A 102 3.95 -1.08 3.26
N ASP A 103 3.61 -1.99 4.17
CA ASP A 103 4.59 -2.84 4.85
C ASP A 103 4.01 -4.26 5.02
N THR A 104 4.72 -5.25 4.57
CA THR A 104 4.30 -6.65 4.74
C THR A 104 4.42 -7.13 6.18
N GLU A 105 5.11 -6.37 7.06
CA GLU A 105 5.26 -6.55 8.51
C GLU A 105 5.87 -7.88 8.95
N GLN A 106 5.53 -8.98 8.31
CA GLN A 106 5.97 -10.32 8.70
C GLN A 106 6.65 -11.03 7.55
N LYS A 107 7.51 -11.99 7.91
CA LYS A 107 7.91 -13.09 7.05
C LYS A 107 6.66 -13.78 6.52
N ASP A 108 6.64 -14.17 5.26
CA ASP A 108 5.50 -14.76 4.55
C ASP A 108 4.29 -13.81 4.37
N GLY A 109 4.43 -12.52 4.74
CA GLY A 109 3.41 -11.51 4.50
C GLY A 109 3.36 -11.10 3.03
N TYR A 110 2.23 -10.59 2.57
CA TYR A 110 2.16 -10.03 1.23
C TYR A 110 1.11 -8.91 1.11
N ILE A 111 1.33 -8.05 0.13
CA ILE A 111 0.35 -7.04 -0.28
C ILE A 111 0.22 -7.13 -1.80
N HIS A 112 -0.95 -7.55 -2.26
CA HIS A 112 -1.30 -7.57 -3.67
C HIS A 112 -2.34 -6.48 -3.98
N VAL A 113 -1.96 -5.57 -4.85
CA VAL A 113 -2.81 -4.49 -5.33
C VAL A 113 -3.13 -4.76 -6.78
N GLY A 114 -4.41 -4.82 -7.12
CA GLY A 114 -4.91 -5.07 -8.46
C GLY A 114 -4.67 -3.93 -9.45
N ASP A 115 -5.29 -4.04 -10.61
CA ASP A 115 -5.21 -3.07 -11.68
C ASP A 115 -6.16 -1.88 -11.45
N SER A 116 -5.76 -0.69 -11.89
CA SER A 116 -6.58 0.53 -11.83
C SER A 116 -7.03 0.91 -10.41
N VAL A 117 -6.19 0.66 -9.42
CA VAL A 117 -6.45 0.98 -8.02
C VAL A 117 -5.95 2.40 -7.71
N TYR A 118 -6.70 3.13 -6.90
CA TYR A 118 -6.29 4.41 -6.37
C TYR A 118 -6.16 4.33 -4.86
N ILE A 119 -4.95 4.53 -4.33
CA ILE A 119 -4.67 4.56 -2.89
C ILE A 119 -4.39 6.01 -2.48
N GLY A 120 -5.31 6.59 -1.69
CA GLY A 120 -5.27 7.99 -1.28
C GLY A 120 -4.15 8.33 -0.30
N THR A 121 -3.75 9.59 -0.31
CA THR A 121 -2.69 10.17 0.50
C THR A 121 -2.75 9.76 1.98
N GLY A 122 -1.59 9.41 2.56
CA GLY A 122 -1.45 9.10 3.98
C GLY A 122 -2.08 7.77 4.43
N THR A 123 -2.49 6.93 3.48
CA THR A 123 -3.03 5.61 3.78
C THR A 123 -1.92 4.66 4.23
N THR A 124 -2.19 3.86 5.27
CA THR A 124 -1.28 2.85 5.83
C THR A 124 -1.89 1.47 5.68
N LEU A 125 -1.20 0.58 4.99
CA LEU A 125 -1.63 -0.79 4.73
C LEU A 125 -0.57 -1.78 5.19
N PHE A 126 -0.96 -2.70 6.06
CA PHE A 126 -0.12 -3.79 6.53
C PHE A 126 -0.50 -5.10 5.87
N GLY A 127 0.52 -5.93 5.55
CA GLY A 127 0.34 -7.21 4.85
C GLY A 127 0.16 -8.39 5.79
N HIS A 128 0.97 -8.51 6.83
CA HIS A 128 1.02 -9.67 7.74
C HIS A 128 0.85 -11.00 6.99
N LYS A 129 -0.27 -11.72 7.13
CA LYS A 129 -0.58 -12.99 6.42
C LYS A 129 -1.23 -12.78 5.05
N GLY A 130 -1.41 -11.53 4.64
CA GLY A 130 -1.89 -11.17 3.31
C GLY A 130 -2.86 -10.00 3.32
N LEU A 131 -2.74 -9.18 2.29
CA LEU A 131 -3.69 -8.16 1.90
C LEU A 131 -3.93 -8.24 0.40
N GLU A 132 -5.16 -8.52 0.02
CA GLU A 132 -5.62 -8.58 -1.37
C GLU A 132 -6.51 -7.37 -1.66
N ILE A 133 -6.12 -6.53 -2.58
CA ILE A 133 -6.93 -5.42 -3.08
C ILE A 133 -7.28 -5.69 -4.54
N GLY A 134 -8.56 -5.89 -4.82
CA GLY A 134 -9.07 -6.16 -6.17
C GLY A 134 -8.93 -4.97 -7.12
N ASP A 135 -9.24 -5.22 -8.39
CA ASP A 135 -9.18 -4.19 -9.43
C ASP A 135 -10.20 -3.08 -9.20
N HIS A 136 -9.89 -1.88 -9.71
CA HIS A 136 -10.77 -0.71 -9.68
C HIS A 136 -11.18 -0.24 -8.28
N VAL A 137 -10.45 -0.62 -7.23
CA VAL A 137 -10.72 -0.15 -5.87
C VAL A 137 -10.30 1.32 -5.74
N LEU A 138 -11.20 2.12 -5.16
CA LEU A 138 -10.94 3.52 -4.83
C LEU A 138 -10.83 3.68 -3.31
N MET A 139 -9.63 3.92 -2.82
CA MET A 139 -9.34 4.23 -1.42
C MET A 139 -9.10 5.73 -1.27
N ALA A 140 -9.92 6.41 -0.47
CA ALA A 140 -9.72 7.82 -0.14
C ALA A 140 -8.50 8.00 0.80
N GLN A 141 -8.38 9.16 1.44
CA GLN A 141 -7.19 9.52 2.21
C GLN A 141 -7.22 8.97 3.65
N ASN A 142 -6.03 8.74 4.23
CA ASN A 142 -5.82 8.41 5.64
C ASN A 142 -6.56 7.14 6.09
N ILE A 143 -6.58 6.11 5.26
CA ILE A 143 -7.12 4.80 5.61
C ILE A 143 -6.04 4.03 6.36
N THR A 144 -6.45 3.23 7.35
CA THR A 144 -5.56 2.28 8.05
C THR A 144 -6.14 0.88 7.93
N LEU A 145 -5.31 -0.07 7.47
CA LEU A 145 -5.69 -1.48 7.39
C LEU A 145 -4.63 -2.35 8.06
N THR A 146 -5.07 -3.21 8.99
CA THR A 146 -4.20 -4.20 9.64
C THR A 146 -4.86 -5.59 9.67
N PRO A 147 -4.25 -6.59 9.02
CA PRO A 147 -4.66 -7.99 9.08
C PRO A 147 -4.20 -8.70 10.37
N TYR A 148 -3.99 -7.98 11.44
CA TYR A 148 -3.45 -8.49 12.70
C TYR A 148 -4.23 -8.00 13.90
N SER A 149 -4.35 -8.84 14.93
CA SER A 149 -4.89 -8.49 16.24
C SER A 149 -4.12 -9.20 17.34
N HIS A 150 -3.77 -8.50 18.39
CA HIS A 150 -3.16 -9.12 19.58
C HIS A 150 -4.17 -9.98 20.35
N ILE A 151 -3.66 -11.06 20.96
CA ILE A 151 -4.39 -11.85 21.95
C ILE A 151 -4.29 -11.13 23.30
N PHE A 152 -5.41 -10.98 23.99
CA PHE A 152 -5.50 -10.26 25.28
C PHE A 152 -6.46 -10.94 26.25
N GLU A 153 -6.83 -12.19 25.99
CA GLU A 153 -7.88 -12.89 26.76
C GLU A 153 -7.42 -13.33 28.15
N ASP A 154 -6.11 -13.55 28.36
CA ASP A 154 -5.57 -13.89 29.67
C ASP A 154 -5.25 -12.63 30.47
N PRO A 155 -6.06 -12.28 31.50
CA PRO A 155 -5.82 -11.09 32.30
C PRO A 155 -4.62 -11.21 33.25
N THR A 156 -4.02 -12.38 33.37
CA THR A 156 -2.86 -12.62 34.25
C THR A 156 -1.53 -12.49 33.52
N ALA A 157 -1.54 -12.46 32.20
CA ALA A 157 -0.37 -12.33 31.34
C ALA A 157 -0.31 -10.95 30.67
N ASN A 158 0.88 -10.42 30.46
CA ASN A 158 1.05 -9.20 29.68
C ASN A 158 0.60 -9.44 28.22
N ILE A 159 -0.18 -8.52 27.64
CA ILE A 159 -0.70 -8.64 26.27
C ILE A 159 0.41 -8.91 25.26
N ILE A 160 1.55 -8.24 25.39
CA ILE A 160 2.69 -8.40 24.48
C ILE A 160 3.26 -9.83 24.45
N THR A 161 3.04 -10.61 25.50
CA THR A 161 3.54 -12.01 25.59
C THR A 161 2.51 -13.04 25.11
N GLN A 162 1.26 -12.64 24.86
CA GLN A 162 0.21 -13.56 24.42
C GLN A 162 0.20 -13.82 22.91
N GLY A 163 1.00 -13.05 22.14
CA GLY A 163 1.04 -13.20 20.68
C GLY A 163 -0.13 -12.53 19.98
N GLY A 164 -0.51 -13.06 18.82
CA GLY A 164 -1.58 -12.48 18.02
C GLY A 164 -2.10 -13.41 16.92
N HIS A 165 -3.19 -12.98 16.34
CA HIS A 165 -3.82 -13.61 15.18
C HIS A 165 -3.60 -12.76 13.94
N SER A 166 -3.26 -13.40 12.83
CA SER A 166 -3.26 -12.77 11.51
C SER A 166 -3.98 -13.65 10.50
N LYS A 167 -4.64 -13.03 9.54
CA LYS A 167 -5.24 -13.69 8.39
C LYS A 167 -5.14 -12.78 7.18
N CYS A 168 -5.36 -13.31 5.98
CA CYS A 168 -5.56 -12.49 4.82
C CYS A 168 -6.82 -11.63 4.96
N VAL A 169 -6.73 -10.35 4.61
CA VAL A 169 -7.88 -9.45 4.45
C VAL A 169 -8.05 -9.13 2.98
N THR A 170 -9.29 -9.19 2.51
CA THR A 170 -9.62 -8.96 1.11
C THR A 170 -10.49 -7.72 0.95
N ILE A 171 -10.12 -6.85 0.01
CA ILE A 171 -10.97 -5.76 -0.49
C ILE A 171 -11.37 -6.13 -1.92
N GLY A 172 -12.65 -6.47 -2.12
CA GLY A 172 -13.19 -6.88 -3.42
C GLY A 172 -13.11 -5.78 -4.48
N ARG A 173 -13.09 -6.19 -5.74
CA ARG A 173 -13.04 -5.26 -6.88
C ARG A 173 -14.15 -4.20 -6.80
N ASP A 174 -13.92 -3.03 -7.42
CA ASP A 174 -14.89 -1.91 -7.49
C ASP A 174 -15.40 -1.44 -6.11
N ALA A 175 -14.66 -1.70 -5.02
CA ALA A 175 -15.00 -1.17 -3.70
C ALA A 175 -14.56 0.29 -3.56
N TYR A 176 -15.38 1.09 -2.86
CA TYR A 176 -15.03 2.45 -2.46
C TYR A 176 -14.86 2.54 -0.94
N ILE A 177 -13.69 2.96 -0.51
CA ILE A 177 -13.35 3.14 0.90
C ILE A 177 -13.21 4.63 1.19
N GLY A 178 -14.11 5.17 2.00
CA GLY A 178 -14.14 6.58 2.40
C GLY A 178 -12.94 7.01 3.22
N MET A 179 -12.75 8.32 3.36
CA MET A 179 -11.64 8.88 4.15
C MET A 179 -11.65 8.41 5.60
N ARG A 180 -10.45 8.21 6.18
CA ARG A 180 -10.26 7.84 7.60
C ARG A 180 -10.98 6.57 8.02
N VAL A 181 -11.21 5.66 7.09
CA VAL A 181 -11.72 4.32 7.42
C VAL A 181 -10.61 3.50 8.08
N THR A 182 -10.95 2.76 9.11
CA THR A 182 -10.09 1.76 9.73
C THR A 182 -10.63 0.37 9.41
N ILE A 183 -9.78 -0.51 8.86
CA ILE A 183 -10.13 -1.89 8.53
C ILE A 183 -9.28 -2.80 9.41
N MET A 184 -9.97 -3.55 10.27
CA MET A 184 -9.32 -4.42 11.26
C MET A 184 -9.19 -5.84 10.72
N TYR A 185 -8.48 -6.68 11.45
CA TYR A 185 -8.17 -8.08 11.21
C TYR A 185 -9.29 -8.95 10.56
N SER A 186 -10.56 -8.67 10.82
CA SER A 186 -11.69 -9.42 10.24
C SER A 186 -12.53 -8.59 9.27
N GLY A 187 -11.98 -7.53 8.73
CA GLY A 187 -12.71 -6.51 7.97
C GLY A 187 -12.73 -6.77 6.46
N ASP A 188 -12.96 -8.00 6.00
CA ASP A 188 -13.10 -8.25 4.55
C ASP A 188 -14.22 -7.38 3.94
N ILE A 189 -13.98 -6.82 2.77
CA ILE A 189 -14.94 -5.95 2.08
C ILE A 189 -15.31 -6.60 0.75
N GLY A 190 -16.60 -6.91 0.59
CA GLY A 190 -17.12 -7.52 -0.62
C GLY A 190 -17.07 -6.59 -1.83
N GLU A 191 -17.05 -7.21 -3.02
CA GLU A 191 -17.05 -6.52 -4.32
C GLU A 191 -18.11 -5.43 -4.39
N GLY A 192 -17.79 -4.30 -5.00
CA GLY A 192 -18.72 -3.21 -5.28
C GLY A 192 -19.28 -2.51 -4.03
N SER A 193 -18.74 -2.77 -2.84
CA SER A 193 -19.23 -2.19 -1.60
C SER A 193 -18.69 -0.78 -1.38
N VAL A 194 -19.40 0.00 -0.59
CA VAL A 194 -19.08 1.38 -0.22
C VAL A 194 -18.95 1.47 1.29
N ILE A 195 -17.80 1.91 1.78
CA ILE A 195 -17.57 2.16 3.20
C ILE A 195 -17.53 3.68 3.44
N GLY A 196 -18.48 4.18 4.22
CA GLY A 196 -18.54 5.61 4.53
C GLY A 196 -17.36 6.10 5.35
N ALA A 197 -17.03 7.38 5.17
CA ALA A 197 -15.88 8.00 5.84
C ALA A 197 -15.94 7.87 7.38
N GLY A 198 -14.77 7.68 8.01
CA GLY A 198 -14.64 7.54 9.46
C GLY A 198 -15.17 6.23 10.04
N SER A 199 -15.54 5.27 9.22
CA SER A 199 -16.03 3.97 9.68
C SER A 199 -14.92 3.06 10.19
N VAL A 200 -15.28 2.15 11.11
CA VAL A 200 -14.38 1.09 11.61
C VAL A 200 -14.95 -0.28 11.25
N VAL A 201 -14.32 -0.94 10.28
CA VAL A 201 -14.73 -2.25 9.78
C VAL A 201 -14.08 -3.34 10.62
N VAL A 202 -14.88 -4.05 11.43
CA VAL A 202 -14.43 -5.12 12.34
C VAL A 202 -15.02 -6.48 11.99
N LYS A 203 -15.89 -6.54 10.98
CA LYS A 203 -16.54 -7.77 10.48
C LYS A 203 -16.65 -7.67 8.96
N PRO A 204 -16.77 -8.80 8.26
CA PRO A 204 -16.94 -8.80 6.81
C PRO A 204 -18.16 -8.00 6.37
N ILE A 205 -17.99 -7.22 5.30
CA ILE A 205 -19.05 -6.48 4.64
C ILE A 205 -19.44 -7.24 3.38
N PRO A 206 -20.71 -7.64 3.21
CA PRO A 206 -21.17 -8.36 2.03
C PRO A 206 -21.01 -7.55 0.73
N PRO A 207 -20.89 -8.20 -0.43
CA PRO A 207 -20.80 -7.51 -1.72
C PRO A 207 -21.97 -6.54 -1.95
N TYR A 208 -21.68 -5.46 -2.68
CA TYR A 208 -22.66 -4.42 -3.08
C TYR A 208 -23.42 -3.79 -1.90
N SER A 209 -22.75 -3.69 -0.75
CA SER A 209 -23.31 -3.08 0.47
C SER A 209 -22.80 -1.66 0.66
N VAL A 210 -23.63 -0.80 1.25
CA VAL A 210 -23.21 0.50 1.80
C VAL A 210 -23.17 0.35 3.32
N ALA A 211 -21.98 0.51 3.91
CA ALA A 211 -21.75 0.37 5.35
C ALA A 211 -21.14 1.64 5.94
N VAL A 212 -21.57 2.02 7.13
CA VAL A 212 -21.09 3.23 7.84
C VAL A 212 -21.00 2.98 9.35
N GLY A 213 -20.22 3.80 10.03
CA GLY A 213 -20.20 3.91 11.48
C GLY A 213 -19.04 3.18 12.16
N ASN A 214 -19.02 3.28 13.49
CA ASN A 214 -18.05 2.63 14.38
C ASN A 214 -18.78 1.87 15.49
N PRO A 215 -18.85 0.53 15.43
CA PRO A 215 -18.38 -0.32 14.31
C PRO A 215 -19.30 -0.17 13.08
N ALA A 216 -18.71 -0.39 11.89
CA ALA A 216 -19.44 -0.29 10.63
C ALA A 216 -20.61 -1.27 10.55
N ARG A 217 -21.75 -0.79 10.04
CA ARG A 217 -22.96 -1.61 9.81
C ARG A 217 -23.48 -1.33 8.41
N VAL A 218 -23.96 -2.37 7.74
CA VAL A 218 -24.66 -2.24 6.47
C VAL A 218 -25.96 -1.51 6.70
N ILE A 219 -26.15 -0.41 6.00
CA ILE A 219 -27.37 0.44 6.06
C ILE A 219 -28.28 0.26 4.84
N ARG A 220 -27.70 -0.17 3.70
CA ARG A 220 -28.45 -0.49 2.48
C ARG A 220 -27.60 -1.27 1.47
N ARG A 221 -28.25 -1.73 0.41
CA ARG A 221 -27.57 -2.28 -0.78
C ARG A 221 -27.24 -1.14 -1.75
N ARG A 222 -26.09 -1.23 -2.45
CA ARG A 222 -25.74 -0.32 -3.54
C ARG A 222 -26.76 -0.46 -4.67
N GLY A 223 -27.21 0.66 -5.23
CA GLY A 223 -28.21 0.69 -6.32
C GLY A 223 -29.68 0.62 -5.87
N LYS A 224 -29.93 0.44 -4.58
CA LYS A 224 -31.28 0.64 -4.02
C LYS A 224 -31.31 1.96 -3.26
N GLU A 225 -32.31 2.81 -3.53
CA GLU A 225 -32.60 3.96 -2.69
C GLU A 225 -33.09 3.47 -1.31
N ASN A 226 -32.89 4.28 -0.28
CA ASN A 226 -33.50 4.00 1.02
C ASN A 226 -35.02 4.03 0.84
N GLU A 227 -35.70 2.94 1.15
CA GLU A 227 -37.16 2.88 1.12
C GLU A 227 -37.81 3.73 2.23
N ASP A 228 -36.98 4.35 3.10
CA ASP A 228 -37.39 5.21 4.21
C ASP A 228 -36.65 6.56 4.16
N SER A 229 -37.14 7.50 3.37
CA SER A 229 -36.82 8.93 3.44
C SER A 229 -38.05 9.80 3.34
#